data_3beb748c300444e425ef2d9cf8d673d0
#
_entry.id   3beb748c300444e425ef2d9cf8d673d0
#
_cell.length_a   1.000
_cell.length_b   1.000
_cell.length_c   1.000
_cell.angle_alpha   90.00
_cell.angle_beta   90.00
_cell.angle_gamma   90.00
#
_symmetry.space_group_name_H-M   'P 1'
#
loop_
_entity.id
_entity.type
_entity.pdbx_description
1 polymer ?
#
loop_
_entity_poly.entity_id
_entity_poly.type
_entity_poly.pdbx_seq_one_letter_code
_entity_poly.pdbx_strand_id
1 'polypeptide(L)'
;MDRVRAAVGSAVFFALAPGVVAGVVPWWLTGWRARALPAWWLPLRVAGVVLLVAGAGVLVHAFARFVAEGLGTPAPVAPTRELVVGGLYRYVRNPMYLAVLAAIVGQALILGRLVLLAYAAVVAAAFVAFVHWYEEPTLAEQFGARYQAYRRAVPGWWPRRHPWRPAGDG
;
A
#
# COMPACT_ATOMS: atom_id res chain seq x y z
N MET A 1 25.07 -12.10 -8.46
CA MET A 1 24.15 -13.08 -7.84
C MET A 1 23.13 -12.42 -6.91
N ASP A 2 23.42 -11.24 -6.38
CA ASP A 2 22.60 -10.62 -5.32
C ASP A 2 21.36 -9.86 -5.80
N ARG A 3 21.40 -9.25 -6.99
CA ARG A 3 20.27 -8.49 -7.55
C ARG A 3 19.06 -9.37 -7.90
N VAL A 4 19.31 -10.55 -8.47
CA VAL A 4 18.25 -11.50 -8.84
C VAL A 4 17.60 -12.08 -7.59
N ARG A 5 18.38 -12.45 -6.58
CA ARG A 5 17.85 -12.94 -5.29
C ARG A 5 17.03 -11.87 -4.57
N ALA A 6 17.50 -10.62 -4.56
CA ALA A 6 16.76 -9.49 -3.99
C ALA A 6 15.44 -9.23 -4.75
N ALA A 7 15.47 -9.25 -6.09
CA ALA A 7 14.28 -9.08 -6.90
C ALA A 7 13.27 -10.22 -6.69
N VAL A 8 13.72 -11.47 -6.64
CA VAL A 8 12.86 -12.63 -6.38
C VAL A 8 12.29 -12.57 -4.95
N GLY A 9 13.10 -12.26 -3.95
CA GLY A 9 12.64 -12.10 -2.57
C GLY A 9 11.60 -10.99 -2.43
N SER A 10 11.80 -9.85 -3.12
CA SER A 10 10.83 -8.75 -3.19
C SER A 10 9.54 -9.18 -3.86
N ALA A 11 9.63 -9.86 -5.00
CA ALA A 11 8.46 -10.32 -5.74
C ALA A 11 7.64 -11.29 -4.90
N VAL A 12 8.29 -12.23 -4.23
CA VAL A 12 7.64 -13.21 -3.34
C VAL A 12 6.99 -12.51 -2.15
N PHE A 13 7.70 -11.61 -1.47
CA PHE A 13 7.13 -10.87 -0.33
C PHE A 13 5.96 -9.98 -0.75
N PHE A 14 6.10 -9.28 -1.87
CA PHE A 14 5.07 -8.40 -2.39
C PHE A 14 3.83 -9.15 -2.88
N ALA A 15 4.02 -10.32 -3.48
CA ALA A 15 2.89 -11.18 -3.86
C ALA A 15 2.23 -11.81 -2.62
N LEU A 16 3.03 -12.27 -1.65
CA LEU A 16 2.51 -12.93 -0.44
C LEU A 16 1.83 -11.95 0.51
N ALA A 17 2.46 -10.83 0.89
CA ALA A 17 1.89 -9.94 1.89
C ALA A 17 0.60 -9.26 1.43
N PRO A 18 0.54 -8.50 0.31
CA PRO A 18 -0.71 -7.97 -0.20
C PRO A 18 -1.68 -9.05 -0.69
N GLY A 19 -1.18 -10.14 -1.29
CA GLY A 19 -2.00 -11.25 -1.76
C GLY A 19 -2.71 -11.98 -0.63
N VAL A 20 -2.03 -12.21 0.49
CA VAL A 20 -2.65 -12.80 1.69
C VAL A 20 -3.62 -11.81 2.32
N VAL A 21 -3.19 -10.57 2.56
CA VAL A 21 -3.99 -9.57 3.29
C VAL A 21 -5.22 -9.12 2.48
N ALA A 22 -5.07 -8.85 1.18
CA ALA A 22 -6.16 -8.37 0.33
C ALA A 22 -6.83 -9.45 -0.52
N GLY A 23 -6.31 -10.69 -0.51
CA GLY A 23 -6.86 -11.80 -1.28
C GLY A 23 -7.30 -12.98 -0.42
N VAL A 24 -6.33 -13.71 0.17
CA VAL A 24 -6.61 -14.97 0.88
C VAL A 24 -7.50 -14.76 2.10
N VAL A 25 -7.22 -13.76 2.95
CA VAL A 25 -8.04 -13.51 4.16
C VAL A 25 -9.45 -13.04 3.80
N PRO A 26 -9.67 -12.07 2.88
CA PRO A 26 -11.02 -11.74 2.39
C PRO A 26 -11.77 -12.93 1.80
N TRP A 27 -11.08 -13.77 1.03
CA TRP A 27 -11.67 -15.01 0.52
C TRP A 27 -12.06 -15.96 1.66
N TRP A 28 -11.19 -16.19 2.62
CA TRP A 28 -11.47 -17.04 3.76
C TRP A 28 -12.67 -16.55 4.59
N LEU A 29 -12.79 -15.23 4.80
CA LEU A 29 -13.87 -14.61 5.56
C LEU A 29 -15.23 -14.64 4.82
N THR A 30 -15.23 -14.66 3.48
CA THR A 30 -16.46 -14.44 2.70
C THR A 30 -16.74 -15.52 1.66
N GLY A 31 -15.74 -16.35 1.32
CA GLY A 31 -15.77 -17.27 0.19
C GLY A 31 -15.98 -16.55 -1.16
N TRP A 32 -15.75 -15.22 -1.19
CA TRP A 32 -16.10 -14.31 -2.29
C TRP A 32 -17.57 -14.42 -2.75
N ARG A 33 -18.44 -14.79 -1.82
CA ARG A 33 -19.87 -14.90 -2.10
C ARG A 33 -20.54 -13.54 -1.88
N ALA A 34 -21.02 -12.96 -2.97
CA ALA A 34 -21.81 -11.74 -2.91
C ALA A 34 -23.16 -12.00 -2.22
N ARG A 35 -23.63 -11.04 -1.43
CA ARG A 35 -25.01 -11.04 -0.91
C ARG A 35 -25.97 -10.55 -2.01
N ALA A 36 -27.20 -11.04 -1.96
CA ALA A 36 -28.30 -10.42 -2.69
C ALA A 36 -28.54 -9.03 -2.07
N LEU A 37 -28.27 -7.99 -2.84
CA LEU A 37 -28.37 -6.60 -2.40
C LEU A 37 -29.42 -5.88 -3.23
N PRO A 38 -30.17 -4.94 -2.63
CA PRO A 38 -31.17 -4.17 -3.34
C PRO A 38 -30.52 -3.30 -4.43
N ALA A 39 -31.32 -2.92 -5.44
CA ALA A 39 -30.82 -2.18 -6.60
C ALA A 39 -30.14 -0.84 -6.25
N TRP A 40 -30.57 -0.19 -5.16
CA TRP A 40 -29.94 1.05 -4.70
C TRP A 40 -28.48 0.89 -4.22
N TRP A 41 -28.02 -0.35 -4.01
CA TRP A 41 -26.62 -0.64 -3.68
C TRP A 41 -25.68 -0.58 -4.90
N LEU A 42 -26.22 -0.52 -6.12
CA LEU A 42 -25.43 -0.52 -7.35
C LEU A 42 -24.32 0.56 -7.38
N PRO A 43 -24.57 1.83 -6.97
CA PRO A 43 -23.50 2.84 -6.93
C PRO A 43 -22.34 2.45 -6.01
N LEU A 44 -22.63 1.81 -4.87
CA LEU A 44 -21.59 1.32 -3.94
C LEU A 44 -20.79 0.17 -4.55
N ARG A 45 -21.41 -0.73 -5.32
CA ARG A 45 -20.68 -1.75 -6.08
C ARG A 45 -19.75 -1.14 -7.11
N VAL A 46 -20.22 -0.15 -7.85
CA VAL A 46 -19.38 0.57 -8.82
C VAL A 46 -18.20 1.24 -8.12
N ALA A 47 -18.43 1.94 -7.02
CA ALA A 47 -17.37 2.51 -6.21
C ALA A 47 -16.39 1.43 -5.69
N GLY A 48 -16.89 0.28 -5.30
CA GLY A 48 -16.09 -0.87 -4.89
C GLY A 48 -15.17 -1.39 -6.00
N VAL A 49 -15.69 -1.50 -7.23
CA VAL A 49 -14.89 -1.88 -8.40
C VAL A 49 -13.79 -0.85 -8.68
N VAL A 50 -14.13 0.45 -8.63
CA VAL A 50 -13.15 1.53 -8.83
C VAL A 50 -12.04 1.45 -7.77
N LEU A 51 -12.40 1.27 -6.50
CA LEU A 51 -11.42 1.13 -5.41
C LEU A 51 -10.52 -0.10 -5.59
N LEU A 52 -11.08 -1.23 -5.98
CA LEU A 52 -10.33 -2.46 -6.20
C LEU A 52 -9.35 -2.32 -7.36
N VAL A 53 -9.81 -1.78 -8.49
CA VAL A 53 -8.98 -1.57 -9.68
C VAL A 53 -7.90 -0.52 -9.42
N ALA A 54 -8.25 0.59 -8.78
CA ALA A 54 -7.29 1.63 -8.41
C ALA A 54 -6.25 1.10 -7.42
N GLY A 55 -6.67 0.36 -6.39
CA GLY A 55 -5.77 -0.29 -5.43
C GLY A 55 -4.81 -1.26 -6.10
N ALA A 56 -5.31 -2.14 -6.97
CA ALA A 56 -4.48 -3.07 -7.74
C ALA A 56 -3.48 -2.31 -8.63
N GLY A 57 -3.93 -1.26 -9.32
CA GLY A 57 -3.07 -0.42 -10.17
C GLY A 57 -1.94 0.26 -9.38
N VAL A 58 -2.25 0.81 -8.21
CA VAL A 58 -1.24 1.41 -7.31
C VAL A 58 -0.25 0.37 -6.82
N LEU A 59 -0.70 -0.83 -6.44
CA LEU A 59 0.19 -1.92 -6.01
C LEU A 59 1.13 -2.34 -7.13
N VAL A 60 0.61 -2.57 -8.34
CA VAL A 60 1.44 -2.93 -9.50
C VAL A 60 2.44 -1.83 -9.84
N HIS A 61 1.99 -0.55 -9.84
CA HIS A 61 2.87 0.59 -10.09
C HIS A 61 3.98 0.70 -9.05
N ALA A 62 3.63 0.60 -7.77
CA ALA A 62 4.61 0.67 -6.69
C ALA A 62 5.64 -0.48 -6.80
N PHE A 63 5.18 -1.69 -7.09
CA PHE A 63 6.04 -2.84 -7.31
C PHE A 63 6.99 -2.64 -8.50
N ALA A 64 6.46 -2.19 -9.65
CA ALA A 64 7.27 -1.92 -10.84
C ALA A 64 8.36 -0.89 -10.55
N ARG A 65 8.07 0.14 -9.76
CA ARG A 65 9.05 1.14 -9.32
C ARG A 65 10.16 0.54 -8.46
N PHE A 66 9.80 -0.30 -7.48
CA PHE A 66 10.81 -0.99 -6.67
C PHE A 66 11.72 -1.90 -7.49
N VAL A 67 11.18 -2.62 -8.46
CA VAL A 67 11.96 -3.49 -9.35
C VAL A 67 12.84 -2.66 -10.28
N ALA A 68 12.31 -1.59 -10.88
CA ALA A 68 13.03 -0.77 -11.86
C ALA A 68 14.15 0.06 -11.21
N GLU A 69 13.92 0.58 -10.01
CA GLU A 69 14.90 1.40 -9.29
C GLU A 69 15.97 0.54 -8.60
N GLY A 70 15.82 -0.79 -8.56
CA GLY A 70 16.82 -1.76 -8.05
C GLY A 70 17.19 -1.57 -6.57
N LEU A 71 16.34 -0.90 -5.81
CA LEU A 71 16.64 -0.30 -4.52
C LEU A 71 16.34 -1.18 -3.31
N GLY A 72 16.20 -2.48 -3.50
CA GLY A 72 15.88 -3.40 -2.40
C GLY A 72 14.39 -3.72 -2.30
N THR A 73 13.97 -4.27 -1.17
CA THR A 73 12.60 -4.67 -0.94
C THR A 73 11.91 -3.69 0.00
N PRO A 74 10.59 -3.44 -0.12
CA PRO A 74 9.81 -2.79 0.94
C PRO A 74 9.69 -3.65 2.21
N ALA A 75 10.30 -4.84 2.19
CA ALA A 75 10.34 -5.73 3.33
C ALA A 75 11.43 -5.31 4.33
N PRO A 76 11.18 -5.45 5.64
CA PRO A 76 12.16 -5.18 6.68
C PRO A 76 13.44 -6.03 6.57
N VAL A 77 13.41 -7.09 5.74
CA VAL A 77 14.51 -8.05 5.57
C VAL A 77 15.64 -7.51 4.66
N ALA A 78 15.38 -6.52 3.81
CA ALA A 78 16.39 -5.90 2.95
C ALA A 78 16.08 -4.41 2.76
N PRO A 79 16.47 -3.55 3.72
CA PRO A 79 16.19 -2.12 3.65
C PRO A 79 16.77 -1.51 2.37
N THR A 80 16.01 -0.59 1.77
CA THR A 80 16.42 0.12 0.57
C THR A 80 17.70 0.91 0.83
N ARG A 81 18.64 0.89 -0.12
CA ARG A 81 19.88 1.68 -0.01
C ARG A 81 19.63 3.17 -0.18
N GLU A 82 18.53 3.55 -0.80
CA GLU A 82 18.11 4.93 -1.01
C GLU A 82 16.66 5.15 -0.59
N LEU A 83 16.37 6.38 -0.15
CA LEU A 83 15.01 6.79 0.21
C LEU A 83 14.16 6.91 -1.06
N VAL A 84 13.15 6.06 -1.20
CA VAL A 84 12.23 6.08 -2.33
C VAL A 84 11.23 7.23 -2.15
N VAL A 85 11.36 8.25 -2.99
CA VAL A 85 10.52 9.45 -2.95
C VAL A 85 9.90 9.77 -4.32
N GLY A 86 10.04 8.85 -5.29
CA GLY A 86 9.54 9.02 -6.65
C GLY A 86 8.07 8.64 -6.83
N GLY A 87 7.47 9.00 -7.96
CA GLY A 87 6.11 8.59 -8.33
C GLY A 87 5.05 8.98 -7.30
N LEU A 88 4.26 8.03 -6.85
CA LEU A 88 3.17 8.22 -5.87
C LEU A 88 3.69 8.65 -4.48
N TYR A 89 4.94 8.31 -4.13
CA TYR A 89 5.55 8.73 -2.87
C TYR A 89 5.78 10.24 -2.78
N ARG A 90 5.68 10.98 -3.87
CA ARG A 90 5.67 12.46 -3.88
C ARG A 90 4.37 13.06 -3.37
N TYR A 91 3.30 12.27 -3.29
CA TYR A 91 1.97 12.72 -2.88
C TYR A 91 1.59 12.20 -1.50
N VAL A 92 1.96 10.95 -1.18
CA VAL A 92 1.66 10.29 0.09
C VAL A 92 2.78 9.31 0.43
N ARG A 93 3.14 9.22 1.72
CA ARG A 93 4.27 8.35 2.12
C ARG A 93 3.95 6.86 2.09
N ASN A 94 2.68 6.49 2.31
CA ASN A 94 2.24 5.09 2.44
C ASN A 94 1.25 4.66 1.33
N PRO A 95 1.57 4.83 0.03
CA PRO A 95 0.62 4.54 -1.04
C PRO A 95 0.25 3.05 -1.13
N MET A 96 1.16 2.14 -0.78
CA MET A 96 0.91 0.69 -0.84
C MET A 96 -0.08 0.24 0.23
N TYR A 97 0.04 0.75 1.46
CA TYR A 97 -0.92 0.44 2.52
C TYR A 97 -2.33 0.94 2.19
N LEU A 98 -2.42 2.16 1.64
CA LEU A 98 -3.69 2.71 1.17
C LEU A 98 -4.30 1.87 0.05
N ALA A 99 -3.48 1.35 -0.86
CA ALA A 99 -3.92 0.50 -1.96
C ALA A 99 -4.46 -0.85 -1.46
N VAL A 100 -3.81 -1.46 -0.48
CA VAL A 100 -4.31 -2.70 0.17
C VAL A 100 -5.65 -2.44 0.86
N LEU A 101 -5.77 -1.36 1.62
CA LEU A 101 -7.03 -0.98 2.27
C LEU A 101 -8.13 -0.70 1.25
N ALA A 102 -7.83 0.02 0.16
CA ALA A 102 -8.77 0.27 -0.93
C ALA A 102 -9.26 -1.05 -1.57
N ALA A 103 -8.37 -2.02 -1.76
CA ALA A 103 -8.74 -3.32 -2.29
C ALA A 103 -9.67 -4.11 -1.34
N ILE A 104 -9.44 -4.07 -0.03
CA ILE A 104 -10.30 -4.74 0.96
C ILE A 104 -11.66 -4.05 1.02
N VAL A 105 -11.69 -2.72 1.12
CA VAL A 105 -12.95 -1.94 1.14
C VAL A 105 -13.70 -2.11 -0.17
N GLY A 106 -13.00 -2.13 -1.31
CA GLY A 106 -13.59 -2.40 -2.61
C GLY A 106 -14.33 -3.74 -2.64
N GLN A 107 -13.70 -4.81 -2.14
CA GLN A 107 -14.34 -6.12 -2.01
C GLN A 107 -15.54 -6.09 -1.06
N ALA A 108 -15.45 -5.36 0.06
CA ALA A 108 -16.57 -5.20 0.99
C ALA A 108 -17.81 -4.62 0.31
N LEU A 109 -17.64 -3.58 -0.49
CA LEU A 109 -18.70 -2.90 -1.22
C LEU A 109 -19.27 -3.76 -2.36
N ILE A 110 -18.40 -4.46 -3.11
CA ILE A 110 -18.81 -5.36 -4.19
C ILE A 110 -19.64 -6.51 -3.66
N LEU A 111 -19.17 -7.14 -2.58
CA LEU A 111 -19.77 -8.35 -2.01
C LEU A 111 -20.91 -8.04 -1.02
N GLY A 112 -21.01 -6.79 -0.53
CA GLY A 112 -21.95 -6.41 0.53
C GLY A 112 -21.64 -7.08 1.87
N ARG A 113 -20.37 -7.27 2.21
CA ARG A 113 -19.92 -7.98 3.40
C ARG A 113 -19.29 -7.04 4.43
N LEU A 114 -20.04 -6.65 5.46
CA LEU A 114 -19.58 -5.76 6.52
C LEU A 114 -18.37 -6.30 7.29
N VAL A 115 -18.20 -7.63 7.36
CA VAL A 115 -17.05 -8.26 7.99
C VAL A 115 -15.72 -7.80 7.35
N LEU A 116 -15.71 -7.49 6.05
CA LEU A 116 -14.53 -6.96 5.38
C LEU A 116 -14.23 -5.51 5.76
N LEU A 117 -15.23 -4.71 6.14
CA LEU A 117 -15.02 -3.36 6.68
C LEU A 117 -14.38 -3.43 8.08
N ALA A 118 -14.86 -4.32 8.92
CA ALA A 118 -14.25 -4.58 10.22
C ALA A 118 -12.81 -5.09 10.06
N TYR A 119 -12.58 -6.00 9.13
CA TYR A 119 -11.24 -6.47 8.79
C TYR A 119 -10.34 -5.34 8.26
N ALA A 120 -10.84 -4.49 7.37
CA ALA A 120 -10.10 -3.32 6.87
C ALA A 120 -9.69 -2.37 8.01
N ALA A 121 -10.57 -2.16 9.01
CA ALA A 121 -10.25 -1.35 10.18
C ALA A 121 -9.11 -1.96 11.03
N VAL A 122 -9.13 -3.29 11.24
CA VAL A 122 -8.06 -4.00 11.94
C VAL A 122 -6.74 -3.90 11.17
N VAL A 123 -6.77 -4.12 9.85
CA VAL A 123 -5.59 -3.99 8.98
C VAL A 123 -5.06 -2.56 8.98
N ALA A 124 -5.94 -1.55 8.92
CA ALA A 124 -5.55 -0.15 8.99
C ALA A 124 -4.84 0.17 10.32
N ALA A 125 -5.39 -0.28 11.44
CA ALA A 125 -4.77 -0.11 12.75
C ALA A 125 -3.39 -0.78 12.82
N ALA A 126 -3.26 -1.99 12.29
CA ALA A 126 -1.99 -2.71 12.22
C ALA A 126 -0.96 -1.97 11.34
N PHE A 127 -1.35 -1.43 10.19
CA PHE A 127 -0.47 -0.65 9.32
C PHE A 127 -0.02 0.65 10.00
N VAL A 128 -0.94 1.38 10.63
CA VAL A 128 -0.59 2.61 11.38
C VAL A 128 0.40 2.30 12.50
N ALA A 129 0.15 1.24 13.25
CA ALA A 129 1.03 0.79 14.31
C ALA A 129 2.42 0.42 13.77
N PHE A 130 2.49 -0.39 12.72
CA PHE A 130 3.73 -0.81 12.09
C PHE A 130 4.54 0.37 11.55
N VAL A 131 3.90 1.29 10.83
CA VAL A 131 4.54 2.48 10.28
C VAL A 131 5.08 3.36 11.41
N HIS A 132 4.27 3.61 12.44
CA HIS A 132 4.65 4.52 13.53
C HIS A 132 5.76 3.97 14.42
N TRP A 133 5.71 2.67 14.77
CA TRP A 133 6.62 2.09 15.74
C TRP A 133 7.84 1.39 15.12
N TYR A 134 7.77 1.04 13.86
CA TYR A 134 8.86 0.34 13.19
C TYR A 134 9.42 1.09 11.97
N GLU A 135 8.57 1.39 10.98
CA GLU A 135 9.04 1.90 9.68
C GLU A 135 9.60 3.34 9.79
N GLU A 136 8.85 4.26 10.41
CA GLU A 136 9.30 5.66 10.56
C GLU A 136 10.57 5.80 11.41
N PRO A 137 10.74 5.13 12.57
CA PRO A 137 11.99 5.14 13.30
C PRO A 137 13.17 4.59 12.49
N THR A 138 12.97 3.44 11.83
CA THR A 138 14.00 2.80 10.99
C THR A 138 14.46 3.72 9.85
N LEU A 139 13.51 4.36 9.15
CA LEU A 139 13.82 5.31 8.08
C LEU A 139 14.51 6.59 8.61
N ALA A 140 14.10 7.05 9.79
CA ALA A 140 14.73 8.21 10.44
C ALA A 140 16.18 7.92 10.85
N GLU A 141 16.44 6.73 11.36
CA GLU A 141 17.79 6.27 11.72
C GLU A 141 18.67 6.09 10.48
N GLN A 142 18.12 5.46 9.42
CA GLN A 142 18.86 5.15 8.21
C GLN A 142 19.17 6.38 7.34
N PHE A 143 18.21 7.30 7.18
CA PHE A 143 18.28 8.42 6.24
C PHE A 143 18.39 9.81 6.90
N GLY A 144 18.27 9.89 8.22
CA GLY A 144 18.50 11.11 9.00
C GLY A 144 17.71 12.33 8.53
N ALA A 145 18.42 13.43 8.30
CA ALA A 145 17.85 14.72 7.91
C ALA A 145 17.06 14.65 6.58
N ARG A 146 17.47 13.79 5.65
CA ARG A 146 16.81 13.60 4.35
C ARG A 146 15.39 13.04 4.54
N TYR A 147 15.23 12.03 5.39
CA TYR A 147 13.93 11.50 5.75
C TYR A 147 13.08 12.52 6.51
N GLN A 148 13.66 13.26 7.43
CA GLN A 148 12.93 14.30 8.21
C GLN A 148 12.37 15.41 7.31
N ALA A 149 13.12 15.84 6.28
CA ALA A 149 12.65 16.80 5.29
C ALA A 149 11.46 16.24 4.49
N TYR A 150 11.58 15.00 4.02
CA TYR A 150 10.52 14.30 3.33
C TYR A 150 9.25 14.13 4.20
N ARG A 151 9.41 13.68 5.45
CA ARG A 151 8.32 13.46 6.40
C ARG A 151 7.54 14.75 6.71
N ARG A 152 8.21 15.89 6.79
CA ARG A 152 7.58 17.21 7.01
C ARG A 152 6.80 17.68 5.78
N ALA A 153 7.27 17.34 4.59
CA ALA A 153 6.71 17.81 3.33
C ALA A 153 5.58 16.94 2.78
N VAL A 154 5.63 15.62 3.03
CA VAL A 154 4.68 14.65 2.47
C VAL A 154 3.91 13.95 3.60
N PRO A 155 2.57 14.04 3.61
CA PRO A 155 1.75 13.37 4.63
C PRO A 155 1.79 11.85 4.49
N GLY A 156 1.58 11.14 5.61
CA GLY A 156 1.63 9.67 5.66
C GLY A 156 0.44 8.99 5.00
N TRP A 157 -0.78 9.50 5.25
CA TRP A 157 -2.03 8.79 4.95
C TRP A 157 -2.99 9.56 4.03
N TRP A 158 -2.79 10.86 3.83
CA TRP A 158 -3.65 11.71 3.00
C TRP A 158 -2.84 12.23 1.81
N PRO A 159 -3.26 11.99 0.57
CA PRO A 159 -2.54 12.48 -0.59
C PRO A 159 -2.56 14.02 -0.64
N ARG A 160 -1.42 14.64 -0.87
CA ARG A 160 -1.34 16.07 -1.16
C ARG A 160 -1.73 16.33 -2.63
N ARG A 161 -2.17 17.54 -2.91
CA ARG A 161 -2.65 17.92 -4.26
C ARG A 161 -1.51 18.09 -5.26
N HIS A 162 -0.32 18.51 -4.81
CA HIS A 162 0.84 18.76 -5.68
C HIS A 162 2.01 17.85 -5.28
N PRO A 163 2.78 17.34 -6.26
CA PRO A 163 3.93 16.48 -5.97
C PRO A 163 5.01 17.25 -5.22
N TRP A 164 5.60 16.61 -4.22
CA TRP A 164 6.80 17.13 -3.58
C TRP A 164 8.02 16.97 -4.51
N ARG A 165 8.90 17.97 -4.49
CA ARG A 165 10.18 17.94 -5.19
C ARG A 165 11.30 18.09 -4.16
N PRO A 166 12.32 17.20 -4.15
CA PRO A 166 13.51 17.42 -3.34
C PRO A 166 14.19 18.75 -3.70
N ALA A 167 14.72 19.44 -2.69
CA ALA A 167 15.54 20.61 -2.93
C ALA A 167 16.83 20.15 -3.64
N GLY A 168 16.98 20.46 -4.92
CA GLY A 168 18.13 20.08 -5.74
C GLY A 168 17.80 19.54 -7.14
N ASP A 169 16.51 19.31 -7.45
CA ASP A 169 16.03 18.87 -8.79
C ASP A 169 15.52 20.06 -9.63
N GLY A 170 16.20 21.23 -9.56
CA GLY A 170 15.91 22.42 -10.34
C GLY A 170 17.08 22.81 -11.25
#